data_ee37324a3b6b116f85bd34e7a54f0d22
#
_entry.id   ee37324a3b6b116f85bd34e7a54f0d22
#
_cell.length_a   1.000
_cell.length_b   1.000
_cell.length_c   1.000
_cell.angle_alpha   90.00
_cell.angle_beta   90.00
_cell.angle_gamma   90.00
#
_symmetry.space_group_name_H-M   'P 1'
#
loop_
_entity.id
_entity.type
_entity.pdbx_description
1 polymer ?
#
loop_
_entity_poly.entity_id
_entity_poly.type
_entity_poly.pdbx_seq_one_letter_code
_entity_poly.pdbx_strand_id
1 'polypeptide(L)'
;ISLIGLIIAPTNTLTAEQEAFQQKIEENQKIAEETKSQTNQTNEAIDTTDTTETSGEIPENIATLMTRYQLTEEQVRQGQQLELTAFGDSVMLGATSNLQEVFPSVVVDAVIGRQLYNSLKEIKQLKKEGLLKKNVLLGLGSNGLATEAQFDDLMTEIGDRQVYLINTRVPTQRWQNEVNALFDQMATKYENITLINWYQASDGQPDWFREDQVHPSEQGLIEYTGLIARNVLLP
;
A
#
# COMPACT_ATOMS: atom_id res chain seq x y z
N ILE A 1 -50.66 -32.80 1.91
CA ILE A 1 -49.28 -33.12 2.36
C ILE A 1 -48.37 -32.30 1.49
N SER A 2 -47.87 -31.19 2.03
CA SER A 2 -46.98 -30.25 1.31
C SER A 2 -45.52 -30.64 1.58
N LEU A 3 -44.82 -31.06 0.55
CA LEU A 3 -43.34 -31.27 0.61
C LEU A 3 -42.66 -29.89 0.56
N ILE A 4 -42.17 -29.44 1.69
CA ILE A 4 -41.24 -28.31 1.73
C ILE A 4 -39.89 -28.81 1.24
N GLY A 5 -39.55 -28.47 0.01
CA GLY A 5 -38.22 -28.69 -0.54
C GLY A 5 -37.23 -27.79 0.18
N LEU A 6 -36.40 -28.38 1.02
CA LEU A 6 -35.24 -27.70 1.62
C LEU A 6 -34.24 -27.41 0.51
N ILE A 7 -34.20 -26.18 0.02
CA ILE A 7 -33.13 -25.70 -0.84
C ILE A 7 -31.89 -25.55 0.06
N ILE A 8 -31.02 -26.55 0.06
CA ILE A 8 -29.66 -26.43 0.60
C ILE A 8 -28.91 -25.52 -0.37
N ALA A 9 -28.70 -24.26 0.01
CA ALA A 9 -27.78 -23.39 -0.68
C ALA A 9 -26.40 -24.08 -0.71
N PRO A 10 -25.66 -24.08 -1.84
CA PRO A 10 -24.34 -24.64 -1.86
C PRO A 10 -23.48 -23.87 -0.83
N THR A 11 -22.96 -24.58 0.14
CA THR A 11 -21.90 -24.04 1.00
C THR A 11 -20.69 -23.79 0.08
N ASN A 12 -20.43 -22.54 -0.23
CA ASN A 12 -19.25 -22.12 -0.96
C ASN A 12 -18.06 -22.35 -0.01
N THR A 13 -17.51 -23.56 -0.04
CA THR A 13 -16.22 -23.83 0.61
C THR A 13 -15.17 -23.04 -0.15
N LEU A 14 -14.50 -22.12 0.57
CA LEU A 14 -13.37 -21.37 0.03
C LEU A 14 -12.30 -22.35 -0.44
N THR A 15 -11.61 -22.01 -1.51
CA THR A 15 -10.42 -22.78 -1.90
C THR A 15 -9.31 -22.52 -0.89
N ALA A 16 -8.34 -23.44 -0.79
CA ALA A 16 -7.19 -23.26 0.11
C ALA A 16 -6.45 -21.94 -0.14
N GLU A 17 -6.41 -21.48 -1.38
CA GLU A 17 -5.82 -20.20 -1.77
C GLU A 17 -6.65 -19.01 -1.27
N GLN A 18 -7.97 -19.09 -1.34
CA GLN A 18 -8.87 -18.07 -0.82
C GLN A 18 -8.79 -17.99 0.71
N GLU A 19 -8.71 -19.12 1.40
CA GLU A 19 -8.51 -19.17 2.85
C GLU A 19 -7.17 -18.56 3.26
N ALA A 20 -6.07 -18.89 2.58
CA ALA A 20 -4.75 -18.33 2.84
C ALA A 20 -4.73 -16.80 2.61
N PHE A 21 -5.42 -16.33 1.58
CA PHE A 21 -5.56 -14.88 1.35
C PHE A 21 -6.34 -14.19 2.46
N GLN A 22 -7.45 -14.76 2.88
CA GLN A 22 -8.24 -14.20 3.95
C GLN A 22 -7.45 -14.13 5.26
N GLN A 23 -6.71 -15.17 5.60
CA GLN A 23 -5.83 -15.19 6.77
C GLN A 23 -4.76 -14.08 6.68
N LYS A 24 -4.11 -13.91 5.52
CA LYS A 24 -3.13 -12.84 5.31
C LYS A 24 -3.74 -11.45 5.44
N ILE A 25 -4.94 -11.24 4.92
CA ILE A 25 -5.65 -9.96 5.08
C ILE A 25 -5.97 -9.69 6.55
N GLU A 26 -6.43 -10.68 7.31
CA GLU A 26 -6.71 -10.54 8.74
C GLU A 26 -5.45 -10.25 9.56
N GLU A 27 -4.33 -10.88 9.23
CA GLU A 27 -3.03 -10.60 9.83
C GLU A 27 -2.57 -9.18 9.51
N ASN A 28 -2.62 -8.78 8.26
CA ASN A 28 -2.25 -7.44 7.81
C ASN A 28 -3.16 -6.34 8.39
N GLN A 29 -4.43 -6.62 8.67
CA GLN A 29 -5.30 -5.68 9.39
C GLN A 29 -4.81 -5.45 10.82
N LYS A 30 -4.39 -6.49 11.53
CA LYS A 30 -3.81 -6.35 12.87
C LYS A 30 -2.53 -5.53 12.84
N ILE A 31 -1.63 -5.83 11.90
CA ILE A 31 -0.39 -5.06 11.71
C ILE A 31 -0.72 -3.59 11.42
N ALA A 32 -1.68 -3.29 10.54
CA ALA A 32 -2.08 -1.93 10.23
C ALA A 32 -2.64 -1.17 11.46
N GLU A 33 -3.41 -1.84 12.32
CA GLU A 33 -3.90 -1.26 13.59
C GLU A 33 -2.76 -1.01 14.58
N GLU A 34 -1.80 -1.92 14.67
CA GLU A 34 -0.61 -1.78 15.52
C GLU A 34 0.26 -0.60 15.07
N THR A 35 0.48 -0.39 13.76
CA THR A 35 1.26 0.75 13.25
C THR A 35 0.66 2.10 13.67
N LYS A 36 -0.67 2.20 13.69
CA LYS A 36 -1.37 3.40 14.16
C LYS A 36 -1.22 3.61 15.67
N SER A 37 -1.25 2.52 16.44
CA SER A 37 -1.19 2.58 17.92
C SER A 37 0.20 2.92 18.43
N GLN A 38 1.25 2.37 17.83
CA GLN A 38 2.65 2.61 18.21
C GLN A 38 3.06 4.06 17.98
N THR A 39 2.63 4.67 16.87
CA THR A 39 2.94 6.06 16.56
C THR A 39 2.36 7.04 17.58
N ASN A 40 1.25 6.71 18.23
CA ASN A 40 0.66 7.53 19.29
C ASN A 40 1.43 7.48 20.63
N GLN A 41 2.32 6.49 20.82
CA GLN A 41 3.09 6.32 22.06
C GLN A 41 4.53 6.86 21.98
N THR A 42 5.08 7.06 20.77
CA THR A 42 6.49 7.46 20.55
C THR A 42 6.75 8.96 20.54
N ASN A 43 5.83 9.81 20.96
CA ASN A 43 6.10 11.23 21.17
C ASN A 43 6.94 11.53 22.42
N GLU A 44 7.44 10.53 23.14
CA GLU A 44 8.40 10.67 24.24
C GLU A 44 9.67 9.85 23.95
N ALA A 45 10.73 10.59 23.60
CA ALA A 45 12.15 10.20 23.65
C ALA A 45 12.63 9.07 22.71
N ILE A 46 13.16 9.46 21.55
CA ILE A 46 14.20 8.67 20.89
C ILE A 46 15.54 9.26 21.29
N ASP A 47 16.24 8.55 22.18
CA ASP A 47 17.64 8.78 22.48
C ASP A 47 18.47 8.13 21.36
N THR A 48 19.19 8.95 20.61
CA THR A 48 20.10 8.54 19.54
C THR A 48 21.39 8.05 20.16
N THR A 49 21.63 6.76 20.14
CA THR A 49 22.98 6.19 20.33
C THR A 49 23.14 4.96 19.45
N ASP A 50 23.91 5.02 18.45
CA ASP A 50 25.21 4.41 18.24
C ASP A 50 25.48 4.22 16.75
N THR A 51 26.18 5.18 16.16
CA THR A 51 26.90 4.99 14.89
C THR A 51 28.26 4.42 15.20
N THR A 52 28.37 3.11 15.30
CA THR A 52 29.66 2.45 15.19
C THR A 52 29.83 2.03 13.74
N GLU A 53 30.54 2.85 12.98
CA GLU A 53 31.13 2.42 11.71
C GLU A 53 32.11 1.28 11.99
N THR A 54 31.67 0.04 11.76
CA THR A 54 32.55 -1.11 11.70
C THR A 54 32.55 -1.66 10.28
N SER A 55 33.72 -1.65 9.74
CA SER A 55 34.15 -2.04 8.39
C SER A 55 33.51 -3.30 7.83
N GLY A 56 32.91 -3.20 6.64
CA GLY A 56 33.17 -4.17 5.56
C GLY A 56 32.11 -5.23 5.30
N GLU A 57 31.21 -5.55 6.20
CA GLU A 57 30.21 -6.61 5.97
C GLU A 57 28.78 -6.07 6.12
N ILE A 58 27.98 -6.27 5.06
CA ILE A 58 26.58 -5.84 5.07
C ILE A 58 25.81 -6.76 6.03
N PRO A 59 25.05 -6.23 7.02
CA PRO A 59 24.24 -7.06 7.90
C PRO A 59 23.24 -7.96 7.13
N GLU A 60 23.05 -9.19 7.59
CA GLU A 60 22.24 -10.20 6.89
C GLU A 60 20.80 -9.74 6.64
N ASN A 61 20.20 -9.03 7.58
CA ASN A 61 18.86 -8.46 7.42
C ASN A 61 18.82 -7.43 6.28
N ILE A 62 19.84 -6.59 6.13
CA ILE A 62 19.94 -5.61 5.04
C ILE A 62 20.12 -6.35 3.71
N ALA A 63 21.07 -7.31 3.63
CA ALA A 63 21.32 -8.10 2.43
C ALA A 63 20.06 -8.87 1.96
N THR A 64 19.25 -9.34 2.89
CA THR A 64 17.97 -10.00 2.61
C THR A 64 16.99 -9.05 1.94
N LEU A 65 16.81 -7.84 2.47
CA LEU A 65 15.91 -6.82 1.90
C LEU A 65 16.41 -6.33 0.53
N MET A 66 17.72 -6.13 0.38
CA MET A 66 18.34 -5.77 -0.91
C MET A 66 17.97 -6.79 -1.98
N THR A 67 18.15 -8.07 -1.69
CA THR A 67 17.85 -9.15 -2.63
C THR A 67 16.37 -9.28 -2.89
N ARG A 68 15.54 -9.28 -1.84
CA ARG A 68 14.10 -9.50 -1.92
C ARG A 68 13.39 -8.41 -2.72
N TYR A 69 13.73 -7.14 -2.49
CA TYR A 69 13.05 -5.98 -3.07
C TYR A 69 13.86 -5.27 -4.16
N GLN A 70 15.02 -5.82 -4.54
CA GLN A 70 15.94 -5.28 -5.54
C GLN A 70 16.36 -3.83 -5.20
N LEU A 71 16.78 -3.63 -3.96
CA LEU A 71 17.21 -2.34 -3.41
C LEU A 71 18.74 -2.28 -3.25
N THR A 72 19.28 -1.07 -3.27
CA THR A 72 20.65 -0.83 -2.81
C THR A 72 20.71 -0.82 -1.28
N GLU A 73 21.91 -0.99 -0.70
CA GLU A 73 22.10 -0.87 0.74
C GLU A 73 21.62 0.50 1.26
N GLU A 74 21.96 1.56 0.56
CA GLU A 74 21.56 2.93 0.89
C GLU A 74 20.03 3.07 0.93
N GLN A 75 19.34 2.55 -0.08
CA GLN A 75 17.87 2.55 -0.10
C GLN A 75 17.28 1.79 1.09
N VAL A 76 17.82 0.62 1.43
CA VAL A 76 17.34 -0.12 2.62
C VAL A 76 17.53 0.71 3.88
N ARG A 77 18.71 1.32 4.08
CA ARG A 77 18.99 2.15 5.26
C ARG A 77 18.10 3.38 5.33
N GLN A 78 17.81 4.03 4.20
CA GLN A 78 16.86 5.15 4.12
C GLN A 78 15.45 4.70 4.46
N GLY A 79 15.00 3.56 3.93
CA GLY A 79 13.68 2.99 4.22
C GLY A 79 13.45 2.72 5.71
N GLN A 80 14.48 2.25 6.41
CA GLN A 80 14.43 2.00 7.85
C GLN A 80 14.18 3.26 8.69
N GLN A 81 14.45 4.44 8.14
CA GLN A 81 14.32 5.73 8.84
C GLN A 81 13.15 6.59 8.31
N LEU A 82 12.57 6.22 7.19
CA LEU A 82 11.56 7.04 6.53
C LEU A 82 10.22 6.98 7.26
N GLU A 83 9.66 8.15 7.60
CA GLU A 83 8.27 8.26 8.03
C GLU A 83 7.33 8.30 6.82
N LEU A 84 6.43 7.34 6.74
CA LEU A 84 5.52 7.13 5.62
C LEU A 84 4.12 6.80 6.14
N THR A 85 3.09 7.38 5.51
CA THR A 85 1.71 6.91 5.66
C THR A 85 1.27 6.21 4.38
N ALA A 86 0.93 4.95 4.47
CA ALA A 86 0.37 4.19 3.36
C ALA A 86 -1.17 4.17 3.49
N PHE A 87 -1.83 4.85 2.59
CA PHE A 87 -3.29 4.98 2.55
C PHE A 87 -3.84 4.29 1.31
N GLY A 88 -4.71 3.28 1.50
CA GLY A 88 -5.10 2.47 0.36
C GLY A 88 -6.33 1.58 0.52
N ASP A 89 -6.53 0.75 -0.48
CA ASP A 89 -7.58 -0.27 -0.54
C ASP A 89 -7.04 -1.68 -0.22
N SER A 90 -7.72 -2.73 -0.70
CA SER A 90 -7.34 -4.12 -0.44
C SER A 90 -5.97 -4.50 -1.00
N VAL A 91 -5.50 -3.87 -2.08
CA VAL A 91 -4.16 -4.12 -2.64
C VAL A 91 -3.09 -3.63 -1.68
N MET A 92 -3.24 -2.40 -1.17
CA MET A 92 -2.35 -1.83 -0.16
C MET A 92 -2.40 -2.63 1.15
N LEU A 93 -3.60 -3.04 1.58
CA LEU A 93 -3.77 -3.87 2.77
C LEU A 93 -3.03 -5.20 2.62
N GLY A 94 -3.10 -5.84 1.44
CA GLY A 94 -2.33 -7.06 1.14
C GLY A 94 -0.82 -6.88 1.25
N ALA A 95 -0.31 -5.69 0.96
CA ALA A 95 1.11 -5.37 0.99
C ALA A 95 1.63 -4.91 2.38
N THR A 96 0.77 -4.81 3.41
CA THR A 96 1.12 -4.20 4.71
C THR A 96 2.38 -4.80 5.33
N SER A 97 2.47 -6.12 5.46
CA SER A 97 3.64 -6.79 6.03
C SER A 97 4.92 -6.54 5.23
N ASN A 98 4.83 -6.58 3.90
CA ASN A 98 5.96 -6.30 3.02
C ASN A 98 6.42 -4.83 3.11
N LEU A 99 5.48 -3.89 3.21
CA LEU A 99 5.80 -2.48 3.42
C LEU A 99 6.50 -2.26 4.76
N GLN A 100 6.07 -2.94 5.82
CA GLN A 100 6.68 -2.84 7.14
C GLN A 100 8.12 -3.41 7.18
N GLU A 101 8.43 -4.42 6.36
CA GLU A 101 9.80 -4.91 6.23
C GLU A 101 10.76 -3.82 5.71
N VAL A 102 10.33 -3.02 4.72
CA VAL A 102 11.15 -1.96 4.13
C VAL A 102 11.07 -0.67 4.93
N PHE A 103 9.88 -0.33 5.42
CA PHE A 103 9.56 0.89 6.16
C PHE A 103 9.01 0.56 7.55
N PRO A 104 9.83 0.24 8.53
CA PRO A 104 9.36 -0.21 9.86
C PRO A 104 8.45 0.79 10.59
N SER A 105 8.63 2.09 10.30
CA SER A 105 7.82 3.18 10.86
C SER A 105 6.60 3.56 10.01
N VAL A 106 6.22 2.73 9.03
CA VAL A 106 5.05 3.01 8.18
C VAL A 106 3.76 2.99 9.00
N VAL A 107 2.94 4.00 8.83
CA VAL A 107 1.55 4.01 9.30
C VAL A 107 0.67 3.50 8.16
N VAL A 108 0.00 2.39 8.34
CA VAL A 108 -0.89 1.84 7.31
C VAL A 108 -2.34 2.11 7.65
N ASP A 109 -3.06 2.76 6.74
CA ASP A 109 -4.51 2.90 6.76
C ASP A 109 -5.09 2.39 5.44
N ALA A 110 -5.32 1.09 5.39
CA ALA A 110 -5.83 0.40 4.22
C ALA A 110 -7.04 -0.47 4.57
N VAL A 111 -8.08 -0.44 3.73
CA VAL A 111 -9.34 -1.14 3.98
C VAL A 111 -9.88 -1.74 2.68
N ILE A 112 -10.40 -2.97 2.77
CA ILE A 112 -11.06 -3.64 1.63
C ILE A 112 -12.19 -2.77 1.08
N GLY A 113 -12.21 -2.61 -0.24
CA GLY A 113 -13.27 -1.89 -0.94
C GLY A 113 -13.22 -0.37 -0.80
N ARG A 114 -12.15 0.22 -0.22
CA ARG A 114 -12.00 1.67 -0.11
C ARG A 114 -12.04 2.32 -1.48
N GLN A 115 -12.82 3.37 -1.58
CA GLN A 115 -12.98 4.15 -2.81
C GLN A 115 -12.42 5.55 -2.61
N LEU A 116 -11.72 6.07 -3.62
CA LEU A 116 -11.08 7.38 -3.56
C LEU A 116 -12.08 8.49 -3.20
N TYR A 117 -13.24 8.48 -3.82
CA TYR A 117 -14.25 9.53 -3.63
C TYR A 117 -14.82 9.63 -2.20
N ASN A 118 -14.64 8.60 -1.35
CA ASN A 118 -15.11 8.56 0.03
C ASN A 118 -13.96 8.74 1.05
N SER A 119 -12.73 8.96 0.59
CA SER A 119 -11.53 8.87 1.44
C SER A 119 -11.16 10.17 2.17
N LEU A 120 -11.83 11.28 1.87
CA LEU A 120 -11.50 12.59 2.45
C LEU A 120 -11.63 12.65 3.98
N LYS A 121 -12.65 11.97 4.52
CA LYS A 121 -12.89 11.94 5.97
C LYS A 121 -11.77 11.23 6.72
N GLU A 122 -11.30 10.12 6.18
CA GLU A 122 -10.24 9.30 6.75
C GLU A 122 -8.90 10.04 6.70
N ILE A 123 -8.57 10.72 5.60
CA ILE A 123 -7.37 11.57 5.51
C ILE A 123 -7.42 12.70 6.55
N LYS A 124 -8.57 13.36 6.74
CA LYS A 124 -8.74 14.37 7.79
C LYS A 124 -8.52 13.81 9.19
N GLN A 125 -8.97 12.58 9.42
CA GLN A 125 -8.79 11.92 10.71
C GLN A 125 -7.31 11.59 10.95
N LEU A 126 -6.61 10.99 9.98
CA LEU A 126 -5.17 10.71 10.06
C LEU A 126 -4.35 11.98 10.33
N LYS A 127 -4.70 13.10 9.65
CA LYS A 127 -4.05 14.40 9.87
C LYS A 127 -4.27 14.89 11.28
N LYS A 128 -5.50 14.82 11.79
CA LYS A 128 -5.87 15.25 13.16
C LYS A 128 -5.14 14.43 14.22
N GLU A 129 -4.91 13.15 13.96
CA GLU A 129 -4.23 12.23 14.87
C GLU A 129 -2.69 12.30 14.76
N GLY A 130 -2.14 13.11 13.85
CA GLY A 130 -0.69 13.19 13.62
C GLY A 130 -0.12 11.95 12.90
N LEU A 131 -1.00 11.14 12.32
CA LEU A 131 -0.65 9.91 11.61
C LEU A 131 -0.40 10.13 10.11
N LEU A 132 -0.80 11.29 9.56
CA LEU A 132 -0.50 11.68 8.18
C LEU A 132 0.91 12.28 8.12
N LYS A 133 1.89 11.44 7.76
CA LYS A 133 3.32 11.77 7.74
C LYS A 133 3.67 12.69 6.56
N LYS A 134 4.95 13.12 6.49
CA LYS A 134 5.44 13.97 5.39
C LYS A 134 5.41 13.28 4.04
N ASN A 135 5.54 11.96 4.03
CA ASN A 135 5.46 11.11 2.85
C ASN A 135 4.15 10.32 2.89
N VAL A 136 3.37 10.38 1.82
CA VAL A 136 2.05 9.73 1.72
C VAL A 136 2.04 8.84 0.49
N LEU A 137 1.86 7.55 0.70
CA LEU A 137 1.66 6.58 -0.35
C LEU A 137 0.15 6.39 -0.56
N LEU A 138 -0.35 6.71 -1.74
CA LEU A 138 -1.75 6.54 -2.12
C LEU A 138 -1.92 5.36 -3.07
N GLY A 139 -2.55 4.28 -2.58
CA GLY A 139 -2.89 3.09 -3.37
C GLY A 139 -4.41 2.90 -3.42
N LEU A 140 -5.07 3.69 -4.26
CA LEU A 140 -6.52 3.70 -4.46
C LEU A 140 -6.85 3.52 -5.95
N GLY A 141 -8.15 3.35 -6.27
CA GLY A 141 -8.62 3.28 -7.66
C GLY A 141 -9.06 1.89 -8.10
N SER A 142 -8.73 0.84 -7.34
CA SER A 142 -9.18 -0.52 -7.67
C SER A 142 -10.69 -0.71 -7.50
N ASN A 143 -11.35 0.16 -6.75
CA ASN A 143 -12.76 0.02 -6.37
C ASN A 143 -13.70 1.07 -6.99
N GLY A 144 -13.30 1.76 -8.04
CA GLY A 144 -14.17 2.66 -8.77
C GLY A 144 -13.54 3.97 -9.19
N LEU A 145 -14.33 4.76 -9.91
CA LEU A 145 -13.97 6.06 -10.43
C LEU A 145 -13.98 7.13 -9.33
N ALA A 146 -13.19 8.16 -9.55
CA ALA A 146 -13.28 9.43 -8.85
C ALA A 146 -13.24 10.58 -9.88
N THR A 147 -13.76 11.73 -9.49
CA THR A 147 -13.66 12.95 -10.28
C THR A 147 -12.38 13.71 -9.92
N GLU A 148 -11.92 14.58 -10.82
CA GLU A 148 -10.83 15.52 -10.54
C GLU A 148 -11.10 16.32 -9.26
N ALA A 149 -12.31 16.87 -9.09
CA ALA A 149 -12.67 17.65 -7.91
C ALA A 149 -12.55 16.84 -6.60
N GLN A 150 -12.91 15.55 -6.59
CA GLN A 150 -12.74 14.70 -5.41
C GLN A 150 -11.27 14.43 -5.12
N PHE A 151 -10.44 14.32 -6.15
CA PHE A 151 -8.98 14.21 -5.97
C PHE A 151 -8.38 15.53 -5.46
N ASP A 152 -8.83 16.68 -5.99
CA ASP A 152 -8.41 18.02 -5.53
C ASP A 152 -8.74 18.25 -4.05
N ASP A 153 -9.93 17.83 -3.60
CA ASP A 153 -10.32 17.90 -2.20
C ASP A 153 -9.37 17.08 -1.32
N LEU A 154 -8.97 15.89 -1.78
CA LEU A 154 -8.02 15.04 -1.08
C LEU A 154 -6.63 15.69 -1.01
N MET A 155 -6.12 16.22 -2.12
CA MET A 155 -4.84 16.92 -2.18
C MET A 155 -4.82 18.19 -1.34
N THR A 156 -5.92 18.92 -1.29
CA THR A 156 -6.07 20.09 -0.41
C THR A 156 -5.87 19.71 1.06
N GLU A 157 -6.40 18.57 1.48
CA GLU A 157 -6.24 18.10 2.85
C GLU A 157 -4.84 17.53 3.13
N ILE A 158 -4.26 16.83 2.17
CA ILE A 158 -2.88 16.32 2.24
C ILE A 158 -1.89 17.50 2.33
N GLY A 159 -2.12 18.55 1.59
CA GLY A 159 -1.29 19.76 1.59
C GLY A 159 0.03 19.59 0.84
N ASP A 160 1.11 20.11 1.41
CA ASP A 160 2.47 20.14 0.84
C ASP A 160 3.29 18.85 1.02
N ARG A 161 2.66 17.79 1.53
CA ARG A 161 3.31 16.49 1.70
C ARG A 161 3.70 15.88 0.38
N GLN A 162 4.82 15.16 0.34
CA GLN A 162 5.18 14.35 -0.83
C GLN A 162 4.19 13.20 -0.97
N VAL A 163 3.60 13.07 -2.13
CA VAL A 163 2.62 12.02 -2.46
C VAL A 163 3.22 11.07 -3.49
N TYR A 164 3.21 9.79 -3.18
CA TYR A 164 3.54 8.70 -4.08
C TYR A 164 2.23 8.03 -4.49
N LEU A 165 1.74 8.35 -5.68
CA LEU A 165 0.47 7.88 -6.20
C LEU A 165 0.68 6.62 -7.03
N ILE A 166 0.07 5.51 -6.63
CA ILE A 166 0.18 4.25 -7.37
C ILE A 166 -1.02 4.12 -8.28
N ASN A 167 -0.78 3.94 -9.58
CA ASN A 167 -1.86 3.64 -10.50
C ASN A 167 -2.33 2.18 -10.35
N THR A 168 -3.52 1.88 -10.89
CA THR A 168 -4.19 0.63 -10.59
C THR A 168 -4.16 -0.35 -11.77
N ARG A 169 -4.13 -1.65 -11.45
CA ARG A 169 -4.36 -2.73 -12.40
C ARG A 169 -5.60 -3.54 -11.99
N VAL A 170 -6.67 -3.37 -12.73
CA VAL A 170 -7.97 -4.04 -12.54
C VAL A 170 -8.56 -4.39 -13.91
N PRO A 171 -7.95 -5.33 -14.66
CA PRO A 171 -8.23 -5.57 -16.08
C PRO A 171 -9.67 -6.02 -16.34
N THR A 172 -10.34 -6.55 -15.33
CA THR A 172 -11.75 -6.98 -15.42
C THR A 172 -12.73 -5.81 -15.20
N GLN A 173 -12.22 -4.61 -14.84
CA GLN A 173 -13.04 -3.45 -14.52
C GLN A 173 -12.97 -2.40 -15.63
N ARG A 174 -14.14 -1.90 -16.03
CA ARG A 174 -14.27 -0.91 -17.10
C ARG A 174 -13.66 0.47 -16.80
N TRP A 175 -13.45 0.78 -15.52
CA TRP A 175 -12.93 2.09 -15.09
C TRP A 175 -11.40 2.19 -15.02
N GLN A 176 -10.68 1.09 -15.22
CA GLN A 176 -9.21 1.08 -15.10
C GLN A 176 -8.52 2.21 -15.87
N ASN A 177 -8.86 2.33 -17.16
CA ASN A 177 -8.22 3.31 -18.02
C ASN A 177 -8.56 4.75 -17.62
N GLU A 178 -9.81 4.99 -17.21
CA GLU A 178 -10.27 6.31 -16.78
C GLU A 178 -9.61 6.74 -15.47
N VAL A 179 -9.47 5.83 -14.49
CA VAL A 179 -8.77 6.09 -13.23
C VAL A 179 -7.30 6.37 -13.49
N ASN A 180 -6.62 5.56 -14.29
CA ASN A 180 -5.21 5.74 -14.57
C ASN A 180 -4.97 7.05 -15.35
N ALA A 181 -5.84 7.43 -16.30
CA ALA A 181 -5.77 8.71 -16.96
C ALA A 181 -5.96 9.91 -16.00
N LEU A 182 -6.87 9.79 -15.03
CA LEU A 182 -7.01 10.78 -13.96
C LEU A 182 -5.72 10.88 -13.14
N PHE A 183 -5.08 9.77 -12.79
CA PHE A 183 -3.85 9.77 -12.00
C PHE A 183 -2.67 10.39 -12.76
N ASP A 184 -2.54 10.14 -14.06
CA ASP A 184 -1.57 10.81 -14.96
C ASP A 184 -1.80 12.33 -14.98
N GLN A 185 -3.06 12.75 -15.09
CA GLN A 185 -3.44 14.17 -15.07
C GLN A 185 -3.09 14.80 -13.71
N MET A 186 -3.38 14.14 -12.59
CA MET A 186 -3.10 14.67 -11.26
C MET A 186 -1.60 14.73 -10.97
N ALA A 187 -0.81 13.76 -11.43
CA ALA A 187 0.64 13.80 -11.32
C ALA A 187 1.26 14.94 -12.16
N THR A 188 0.60 15.35 -13.24
CA THR A 188 1.01 16.52 -14.03
C THR A 188 0.59 17.84 -13.36
N LYS A 189 -0.57 17.86 -12.69
CA LYS A 189 -1.15 19.06 -12.06
C LYS A 189 -0.45 19.43 -10.75
N TYR A 190 -0.01 18.45 -9.97
CA TYR A 190 0.57 18.64 -8.64
C TYR A 190 2.06 18.29 -8.63
N GLU A 191 2.93 19.26 -8.38
CA GLU A 191 4.39 19.06 -8.35
C GLU A 191 4.87 18.12 -7.23
N ASN A 192 4.07 17.99 -6.17
CA ASN A 192 4.35 17.10 -5.05
C ASN A 192 3.80 15.68 -5.23
N ILE A 193 3.38 15.30 -6.43
CA ILE A 193 2.98 13.92 -6.75
C ILE A 193 4.06 13.25 -7.60
N THR A 194 4.52 12.09 -7.14
CA THR A 194 5.30 11.13 -7.93
C THR A 194 4.38 9.95 -8.28
N LEU A 195 4.17 9.71 -9.58
CA LEU A 195 3.38 8.57 -10.03
C LEU A 195 4.21 7.29 -10.04
N ILE A 196 3.74 6.25 -9.37
CA ILE A 196 4.30 4.89 -9.41
C ILE A 196 3.47 4.06 -10.37
N ASN A 197 4.06 3.66 -11.48
CA ASN A 197 3.35 3.00 -12.58
C ASN A 197 3.27 1.48 -12.40
N TRP A 198 2.46 1.03 -11.44
CA TRP A 198 2.19 -0.39 -11.22
C TRP A 198 1.50 -1.05 -12.43
N TYR A 199 0.60 -0.33 -13.10
CA TYR A 199 -0.08 -0.82 -14.28
C TYR A 199 0.90 -1.29 -15.36
N GLN A 200 1.90 -0.47 -15.68
CA GLN A 200 2.91 -0.82 -16.67
C GLN A 200 3.90 -1.87 -16.15
N ALA A 201 4.36 -1.73 -14.90
CA ALA A 201 5.34 -2.65 -14.31
C ALA A 201 4.82 -4.08 -14.23
N SER A 202 3.51 -4.25 -14.04
CA SER A 202 2.86 -5.56 -13.94
C SER A 202 2.31 -6.09 -15.27
N ASP A 203 2.54 -5.38 -16.37
CA ASP A 203 2.10 -5.86 -17.69
C ASP A 203 2.87 -7.11 -18.11
N GLY A 204 2.15 -8.08 -18.65
CA GLY A 204 2.72 -9.38 -19.04
C GLY A 204 3.16 -10.29 -17.88
N GLN A 205 2.78 -9.97 -16.62
CA GLN A 205 3.18 -10.70 -15.41
C GLN A 205 1.97 -11.42 -14.76
N PRO A 206 1.40 -12.45 -15.37
CA PRO A 206 0.20 -13.12 -14.83
C PRO A 206 0.47 -13.77 -13.47
N ASP A 207 1.67 -14.27 -13.21
CA ASP A 207 2.06 -14.93 -11.96
C ASP A 207 2.15 -13.96 -10.77
N TRP A 208 2.16 -12.66 -11.03
CA TRP A 208 2.13 -11.64 -9.97
C TRP A 208 0.73 -11.43 -9.40
N PHE A 209 -0.28 -12.07 -9.96
CA PHE A 209 -1.68 -11.89 -9.56
C PHE A 209 -2.31 -13.22 -9.18
N ARG A 210 -3.33 -13.13 -8.34
CA ARG A 210 -4.25 -14.22 -8.03
C ARG A 210 -5.20 -14.45 -9.21
N GLU A 211 -6.05 -15.45 -9.12
CA GLU A 211 -7.05 -15.80 -10.15
C GLU A 211 -7.95 -14.60 -10.56
N ASP A 212 -8.21 -13.67 -9.64
CA ASP A 212 -9.01 -12.48 -9.90
C ASP A 212 -8.29 -11.41 -10.74
N GLN A 213 -6.99 -11.57 -10.99
CA GLN A 213 -6.12 -10.68 -11.76
C GLN A 213 -6.03 -9.24 -11.21
N VAL A 214 -6.44 -9.03 -9.99
CA VAL A 214 -6.44 -7.74 -9.26
C VAL A 214 -5.51 -7.78 -8.07
N HIS A 215 -5.72 -8.75 -7.18
CA HIS A 215 -4.93 -8.88 -5.96
C HIS A 215 -3.59 -9.56 -6.27
N PRO A 216 -2.48 -8.95 -5.85
CA PRO A 216 -1.18 -9.56 -6.05
C PRO A 216 -1.03 -10.90 -5.31
N SER A 217 -0.34 -11.84 -5.95
CA SER A 217 0.18 -13.07 -5.33
C SER A 217 1.31 -12.74 -4.35
N GLU A 218 1.88 -13.73 -3.68
CA GLU A 218 3.07 -13.53 -2.83
C GLU A 218 4.23 -12.89 -3.61
N GLN A 219 4.51 -13.38 -4.83
CA GLN A 219 5.51 -12.78 -5.70
C GLN A 219 5.12 -11.37 -6.11
N GLY A 220 3.84 -11.16 -6.48
CA GLY A 220 3.34 -9.85 -6.85
C GLY A 220 3.43 -8.83 -5.73
N LEU A 221 3.25 -9.23 -4.46
CA LEU A 221 3.43 -8.35 -3.29
C LEU A 221 4.89 -7.92 -3.11
N ILE A 222 5.84 -8.82 -3.38
CA ILE A 222 7.27 -8.50 -3.36
C ILE A 222 7.59 -7.47 -4.45
N GLU A 223 7.13 -7.70 -5.67
CA GLU A 223 7.38 -6.79 -6.80
C GLU A 223 6.69 -5.44 -6.62
N TYR A 224 5.45 -5.43 -6.12
CA TYR A 224 4.71 -4.22 -5.79
C TYR A 224 5.44 -3.38 -4.74
N THR A 225 5.87 -4.01 -3.65
CA THR A 225 6.62 -3.33 -2.58
C THR A 225 7.99 -2.86 -3.05
N GLY A 226 8.70 -3.67 -3.82
CA GLY A 226 9.99 -3.29 -4.42
C GLY A 226 9.86 -2.11 -5.37
N LEU A 227 8.82 -2.08 -6.21
CA LEU A 227 8.53 -0.94 -7.08
C LEU A 227 8.26 0.33 -6.26
N ILE A 228 7.44 0.23 -5.22
CA ILE A 228 7.18 1.36 -4.31
C ILE A 228 8.49 1.85 -3.71
N ALA A 229 9.27 0.95 -3.12
CA ALA A 229 10.50 1.31 -2.45
C ALA A 229 11.50 2.02 -3.37
N ARG A 230 11.71 1.50 -4.58
CA ARG A 230 12.59 2.13 -5.58
C ARG A 230 12.15 3.51 -6.05
N ASN A 231 10.84 3.83 -5.95
CA ASN A 231 10.34 5.16 -6.30
C ASN A 231 10.30 6.13 -5.11
N VAL A 232 10.12 5.59 -3.89
CA VAL A 232 10.10 6.39 -2.66
C VAL A 232 11.51 6.72 -2.19
N LEU A 233 12.43 5.77 -2.34
CA LEU A 233 13.83 5.85 -1.92
C LEU A 233 14.71 6.15 -3.14
N LEU A 234 14.65 7.38 -3.62
CA LEU A 234 15.49 7.81 -4.74
C LEU A 234 16.97 7.82 -4.35
N PRO A 235 17.89 7.53 -5.30
CA PRO A 235 19.32 7.54 -5.05
C PRO A 235 19.86 8.93 -4.75
#